data_7ed37413a432d6876d0f792407ea29f6
#
_entry.id   7ed37413a432d6876d0f792407ea29f6
#
_cell.length_a   1.000
_cell.length_b   1.000
_cell.length_c   1.000
_cell.angle_alpha   90.00
_cell.angle_beta   90.00
_cell.angle_gamma   90.00
#
_symmetry.space_group_name_H-M   'P 1'
#
loop_
_entity.id
_entity.type
_entity.pdbx_description
1 polymer ?
#
loop_
_entity_poly.entity_id
_entity_poly.type
_entity_poly.pdbx_seq_one_letter_code
_entity_poly.pdbx_strand_id
1 'polypeptide(L)'
;GVAVVNEEIAAETDSNAFSREYYTISQWAYPNRVLQAAAWVAKRPDNVYLVQMNSFGCGPDAIIIDEIRDLMKRNNKSHTLIRIDEIASTGSIKLRLRSLVESIKLKGSTSGNTSEIEKTPVFQVKDRQKTILIPWFADFYSPYIPMLGRKMNYNIVNLPKPSRKTLDVALKAVNNEVCYPALCVVGDLIAAVKSGKYDSKDIVLGISQTSGQCRATNYIALIKRALINAGYKDIPVVAISVSAGTINEQPGFDLNYKKVLFPVLHALGFSDSLMRLYYGTVSRELVKGTCEKLKDKYIEESIKLLEENKFKKLKPLLEEAVEEFNNVPVKEGKGQVIGIIGEIYVKYNSFGNYGIVDWLISQGIEVAIPPVTNFFTQGFVNNEAK
;
A
#
# COMPACT_ATOMS: atom_id res chain seq x y z
N GLY A 1 21.43 25.19 31.52
CA GLY A 1 20.92 23.82 31.34
C GLY A 1 19.78 23.79 30.32
N VAL A 2 19.44 22.61 29.79
CA VAL A 2 18.33 22.39 28.89
C VAL A 2 17.22 21.70 29.69
N ALA A 3 16.01 22.27 29.69
CA ALA A 3 14.83 21.61 30.26
C ALA A 3 14.27 20.57 29.24
N VAL A 4 13.88 19.43 29.75
CA VAL A 4 13.26 18.34 28.93
C VAL A 4 11.83 18.16 29.40
N VAL A 5 10.91 18.17 28.44
CA VAL A 5 9.49 17.91 28.65
C VAL A 5 9.02 16.80 27.73
N ASN A 6 7.99 16.06 28.09
CA ASN A 6 7.40 15.03 27.26
C ASN A 6 6.24 15.56 26.40
N GLU A 7 5.70 14.72 25.55
CA GLU A 7 4.62 15.07 24.62
C GLU A 7 3.28 15.41 25.33
N GLU A 8 3.11 15.06 26.60
CA GLU A 8 1.87 15.31 27.35
C GLU A 8 1.56 16.80 27.51
N ILE A 9 2.62 17.63 27.59
CA ILE A 9 2.47 19.08 27.66
C ILE A 9 1.66 19.65 26.48
N ALA A 10 1.76 19.02 25.32
CA ALA A 10 0.99 19.44 24.14
C ALA A 10 -0.50 19.10 24.25
N ALA A 11 -0.83 17.96 24.85
CA ALA A 11 -2.22 17.54 25.07
C ALA A 11 -2.95 18.44 26.07
N GLU A 12 -2.25 18.91 27.08
CA GLU A 12 -2.80 19.79 28.12
C GLU A 12 -3.04 21.22 27.62
N THR A 13 -2.23 21.68 26.66
CA THR A 13 -2.21 23.10 26.26
C THR A 13 -2.91 23.42 24.95
N ASP A 14 -3.11 22.45 24.04
CA ASP A 14 -3.76 22.67 22.74
C ASP A 14 -4.36 21.38 22.17
N SER A 15 -5.58 21.08 22.57
CA SER A 15 -6.33 19.90 22.10
C SER A 15 -6.70 19.95 20.61
N ASN A 16 -6.63 21.12 19.96
CA ASN A 16 -7.04 21.34 18.58
C ASN A 16 -5.86 21.41 17.56
N ALA A 17 -4.63 21.20 17.99
CA ALA A 17 -3.46 21.32 17.12
C ALA A 17 -3.41 20.31 15.96
N PHE A 18 -4.32 19.34 15.96
CA PHE A 18 -4.20 18.08 15.20
C PHE A 18 -4.79 18.07 13.79
N SER A 19 -5.73 18.93 13.37
CA SER A 19 -6.74 18.40 12.44
C SER A 19 -6.56 18.61 10.94
N ARG A 20 -5.72 19.52 10.43
CA ARG A 20 -5.78 19.88 8.99
C ARG A 20 -4.44 19.96 8.23
N GLU A 21 -3.33 19.73 8.88
CA GLU A 21 -2.01 19.99 8.32
C GLU A 21 -1.25 18.75 7.83
N TYR A 22 -1.86 17.55 7.95
CA TYR A 22 -1.19 16.29 7.63
C TYR A 22 -1.88 15.54 6.50
N TYR A 23 -1.10 14.80 5.71
CA TYR A 23 -1.62 13.82 4.76
C TYR A 23 -2.01 12.50 5.44
N THR A 24 -1.30 12.19 6.53
CA THR A 24 -1.41 10.92 7.25
C THR A 24 -2.70 10.85 8.05
N ILE A 25 -3.40 9.73 7.88
CA ILE A 25 -4.53 9.39 8.70
C ILE A 25 -4.01 8.54 9.85
N SER A 26 -3.92 9.14 11.01
CA SER A 26 -3.48 8.40 12.17
C SER A 26 -4.67 7.86 12.96
N GLN A 27 -4.75 6.52 13.02
CA GLN A 27 -5.74 5.79 13.80
C GLN A 27 -5.14 5.26 15.12
N TRP A 28 -3.90 5.64 15.42
CA TRP A 28 -3.15 5.14 16.57
C TRP A 28 -2.91 6.24 17.58
N ALA A 29 -3.17 5.94 18.85
CA ALA A 29 -3.06 6.92 19.92
C ALA A 29 -1.68 7.54 20.05
N TYR A 30 -0.61 6.73 20.05
CA TYR A 30 0.75 7.25 20.20
C TYR A 30 1.24 8.08 19.01
N PRO A 31 1.12 7.66 17.76
CA PRO A 31 1.43 8.52 16.61
C PRO A 31 0.66 9.84 16.64
N ASN A 32 -0.60 9.85 17.07
CA ASN A 32 -1.38 11.07 17.22
C ASN A 32 -0.78 12.01 18.25
N ARG A 33 -0.35 11.49 19.40
CA ARG A 33 0.31 12.29 20.44
C ARG A 33 1.61 12.89 19.93
N VAL A 34 2.41 12.12 19.18
CA VAL A 34 3.67 12.60 18.59
C VAL A 34 3.42 13.70 17.55
N LEU A 35 2.43 13.52 16.68
CA LEU A 35 2.01 14.54 15.71
C LEU A 35 1.50 15.82 16.40
N GLN A 36 0.72 15.67 17.46
CA GLN A 36 0.21 16.78 18.26
C GLN A 36 1.35 17.54 18.93
N ALA A 37 2.30 16.84 19.53
CA ALA A 37 3.50 17.44 20.11
C ALA A 37 4.34 18.19 19.06
N ALA A 38 4.50 17.63 17.87
CA ALA A 38 5.18 18.29 16.77
C ALA A 38 4.46 19.59 16.34
N ALA A 39 3.14 19.55 16.21
CA ALA A 39 2.32 20.72 15.89
C ALA A 39 2.41 21.81 16.98
N TRP A 40 2.42 21.38 18.22
CA TRP A 40 2.61 22.27 19.36
C TRP A 40 3.98 22.97 19.31
N VAL A 41 5.09 22.20 19.09
CA VAL A 41 6.44 22.75 18.97
C VAL A 41 6.55 23.71 17.78
N ALA A 42 5.90 23.39 16.65
CA ALA A 42 5.92 24.22 15.44
C ALA A 42 5.41 25.65 15.70
N LYS A 43 4.44 25.80 16.61
CA LYS A 43 3.83 27.09 16.97
C LYS A 43 4.54 27.83 18.11
N ARG A 44 5.58 27.24 18.71
CA ARG A 44 6.28 27.83 19.87
C ARG A 44 7.46 28.70 19.45
N PRO A 45 7.97 29.54 20.38
CA PRO A 45 9.18 30.33 20.16
C PRO A 45 10.41 29.49 19.80
N ASP A 46 11.46 30.12 19.33
CA ASP A 46 12.68 29.46 18.83
C ASP A 46 13.49 28.69 19.89
N ASN A 47 13.16 28.85 21.15
CA ASN A 47 13.81 28.12 22.26
C ASN A 47 13.18 26.74 22.56
N VAL A 48 12.17 26.31 21.79
CA VAL A 48 11.53 24.99 21.91
C VAL A 48 11.89 24.12 20.72
N TYR A 49 12.47 22.94 20.98
CA TYR A 49 13.00 22.02 19.98
C TYR A 49 12.35 20.66 20.09
N LEU A 50 12.17 19.98 18.95
CA LEU A 50 11.59 18.64 18.88
C LEU A 50 12.69 17.58 18.79
N VAL A 51 12.65 16.62 19.72
CA VAL A 51 13.41 15.38 19.63
C VAL A 51 12.42 14.24 19.53
N GLN A 52 12.36 13.59 18.38
CA GLN A 52 11.51 12.43 18.15
C GLN A 52 12.32 11.15 18.34
N MET A 53 11.83 10.23 19.15
CA MET A 53 12.38 8.89 19.30
C MET A 53 11.57 7.94 18.44
N ASN A 54 12.23 7.07 17.69
CA ASN A 54 11.61 6.09 16.82
C ASN A 54 12.30 4.74 16.95
N SER A 55 11.53 3.66 16.98
CA SER A 55 12.04 2.31 16.85
C SER A 55 12.22 1.96 15.38
N PHE A 56 13.38 1.41 15.01
CA PHE A 56 13.71 1.08 13.63
C PHE A 56 12.73 0.08 13.02
N GLY A 57 12.28 0.37 11.79
CA GLY A 57 11.42 -0.52 10.99
C GLY A 57 10.03 -0.77 11.59
N CYS A 58 9.66 -0.08 12.66
CA CYS A 58 8.40 -0.32 13.34
C CYS A 58 7.29 0.63 12.88
N GLY A 59 6.29 0.02 12.38
CA GLY A 59 4.91 0.40 12.47
C GLY A 59 4.51 1.81 12.05
N PRO A 60 3.59 2.35 12.80
CA PRO A 60 3.00 3.65 12.55
C PRO A 60 3.99 4.80 12.61
N ASP A 61 5.04 4.68 13.41
CA ASP A 61 6.04 5.74 13.61
C ASP A 61 6.79 6.08 12.31
N ALA A 62 7.12 5.08 11.50
CA ALA A 62 7.78 5.28 10.21
C ALA A 62 6.95 6.15 9.24
N ILE A 63 5.62 6.13 9.38
CA ILE A 63 4.71 6.88 8.52
C ILE A 63 4.71 8.37 8.91
N ILE A 64 4.78 8.68 10.19
CA ILE A 64 4.68 10.06 10.69
C ILE A 64 6.00 10.83 10.65
N ILE A 65 7.15 10.17 10.49
CA ILE A 65 8.47 10.83 10.47
C ILE A 65 8.53 11.92 9.40
N ASP A 66 8.06 11.61 8.19
CA ASP A 66 8.11 12.56 7.08
C ASP A 66 7.13 13.71 7.27
N GLU A 67 5.94 13.44 7.86
CA GLU A 67 4.97 14.46 8.22
C GLU A 67 5.57 15.47 9.20
N ILE A 68 6.21 14.96 10.24
CA ILE A 68 6.84 15.78 11.29
C ILE A 68 8.02 16.57 10.72
N ARG A 69 8.83 15.93 9.87
CA ARG A 69 9.97 16.61 9.22
C ARG A 69 9.50 17.78 8.39
N ASP A 70 8.46 17.60 7.59
CA ASP A 70 7.92 18.67 6.76
C ASP A 70 7.28 19.77 7.58
N LEU A 71 6.55 19.41 8.63
CA LEU A 71 5.95 20.37 9.54
C LEU A 71 7.02 21.25 10.19
N MET A 72 8.11 20.63 10.71
CA MET A 72 9.20 21.35 11.32
C MET A 72 9.90 22.25 10.30
N LYS A 73 10.20 21.74 9.11
CA LYS A 73 10.83 22.50 8.03
C LYS A 73 10.01 23.72 7.63
N ARG A 74 8.68 23.58 7.45
CA ARG A 74 7.79 24.68 7.09
C ARG A 74 7.72 25.78 8.15
N ASN A 75 7.89 25.42 9.40
CA ASN A 75 7.93 26.35 10.52
C ASN A 75 9.35 26.79 10.89
N ASN A 76 10.34 26.54 10.03
CA ASN A 76 11.75 26.86 10.24
C ASN A 76 12.35 26.25 11.53
N LYS A 77 11.82 25.10 11.97
CA LYS A 77 12.23 24.36 13.16
C LYS A 77 13.13 23.19 12.79
N SER A 78 14.05 22.87 13.67
CA SER A 78 14.88 21.68 13.55
C SER A 78 14.09 20.44 14.00
N HIS A 79 14.21 19.34 13.27
CA HIS A 79 13.69 18.04 13.63
C HIS A 79 14.87 17.12 13.97
N THR A 80 15.00 16.73 15.22
CA THR A 80 16.01 15.75 15.65
C THR A 80 15.36 14.39 15.81
N LEU A 81 15.70 13.46 14.92
CA LEU A 81 15.21 12.08 14.95
C LEU A 81 16.28 11.18 15.59
N ILE A 82 15.92 10.50 16.68
CA ILE A 82 16.73 9.48 17.33
C ILE A 82 16.13 8.11 17.00
N ARG A 83 16.89 7.28 16.28
CA ARG A 83 16.52 5.91 16.01
C ARG A 83 17.09 5.00 17.07
N ILE A 84 16.23 4.18 17.64
CA ILE A 84 16.59 3.19 18.66
C ILE A 84 16.28 1.82 18.08
N ASP A 85 17.29 0.98 18.05
CA ASP A 85 17.20 -0.43 17.64
C ASP A 85 18.13 -1.27 18.54
N GLU A 86 18.12 -2.57 18.33
CA GLU A 86 18.94 -3.52 19.07
C GLU A 86 20.45 -3.28 18.91
N ILE A 87 20.84 -2.66 17.80
CA ILE A 87 22.24 -2.39 17.45
C ILE A 87 22.63 -0.93 17.80
N ALA A 88 21.66 -0.11 18.20
CA ALA A 88 21.90 1.30 18.44
C ALA A 88 22.92 1.54 19.55
N SER A 89 24.03 2.16 19.18
CA SER A 89 25.06 2.55 20.14
C SER A 89 24.64 3.84 20.87
N THR A 90 24.82 3.87 22.18
CA THR A 90 24.59 5.08 22.97
C THR A 90 25.46 6.26 22.50
N GLY A 91 26.59 5.98 21.83
CA GLY A 91 27.48 6.98 21.24
C GLY A 91 26.81 7.77 20.12
N SER A 92 26.06 7.09 19.23
CA SER A 92 25.31 7.73 18.12
C SER A 92 24.23 8.66 18.63
N ILE A 93 23.51 8.23 19.68
CA ILE A 93 22.46 9.03 20.34
C ILE A 93 23.06 10.28 20.96
N LYS A 94 24.16 10.12 21.76
CA LYS A 94 24.85 11.23 22.37
C LYS A 94 25.40 12.23 21.35
N LEU A 95 25.91 11.74 20.21
CA LEU A 95 26.42 12.60 19.15
C LEU A 95 25.28 13.45 18.54
N ARG A 96 24.11 12.86 18.24
CA ARG A 96 22.96 13.59 17.73
C ARG A 96 22.47 14.66 18.71
N LEU A 97 22.36 14.32 19.99
CA LEU A 97 21.97 15.29 21.03
C LEU A 97 22.99 16.41 21.18
N ARG A 98 24.29 16.11 21.15
CA ARG A 98 25.36 17.14 21.16
C ARG A 98 25.25 18.04 19.95
N SER A 99 25.05 17.48 18.74
CA SER A 99 24.87 18.27 17.53
C SER A 99 23.65 19.19 17.62
N LEU A 100 22.55 18.73 18.22
CA LEU A 100 21.40 19.58 18.49
C LEU A 100 21.79 20.74 19.42
N VAL A 101 22.40 20.46 20.56
CA VAL A 101 22.81 21.48 21.54
C VAL A 101 23.74 22.50 20.91
N GLU A 102 24.72 22.08 20.12
CA GLU A 102 25.63 23.01 19.43
C GLU A 102 24.89 23.82 18.34
N SER A 103 23.98 23.21 17.61
CA SER A 103 23.16 23.95 16.63
C SER A 103 22.30 25.02 17.28
N ILE A 104 21.79 24.76 18.49
CA ILE A 104 21.02 25.73 19.28
C ILE A 104 21.88 26.94 19.65
N LYS A 105 23.14 26.71 20.07
CA LYS A 105 24.08 27.80 20.43
C LYS A 105 24.47 28.66 19.23
N LEU A 106 24.51 28.05 18.03
CA LEU A 106 24.95 28.73 16.79
C LEU A 106 23.81 29.45 16.09
N LYS A 107 22.53 29.06 16.29
CA LYS A 107 21.38 29.70 15.69
C LYS A 107 21.05 31.01 16.42
N GLY A 108 21.30 32.13 15.75
CA GLY A 108 20.56 33.37 16.01
C GLY A 108 19.09 33.21 15.63
N SER A 109 18.19 33.96 16.24
CA SER A 109 16.75 33.97 15.93
C SER A 109 16.51 34.23 14.43
N THR A 110 16.10 33.20 13.70
CA THR A 110 15.68 33.32 12.30
C THR A 110 14.16 33.35 12.25
N SER A 111 13.61 34.52 12.04
CA SER A 111 12.20 34.68 11.66
C SER A 111 12.01 34.09 10.26
N GLY A 112 11.40 32.93 10.16
CA GLY A 112 11.10 32.28 8.89
C GLY A 112 9.63 32.42 8.52
N ASN A 113 9.36 32.68 7.25
CA ASN A 113 8.00 32.59 6.72
C ASN A 113 7.53 31.14 6.76
N THR A 114 6.35 30.90 7.35
CA THR A 114 5.66 29.62 7.26
C THR A 114 5.23 29.38 5.82
N SER A 115 5.66 28.29 5.21
CA SER A 115 5.17 27.87 3.89
C SER A 115 3.94 26.98 4.03
N GLU A 116 2.98 27.16 3.13
CA GLU A 116 1.81 26.27 3.06
C GLU A 116 2.19 24.85 2.65
N ILE A 117 1.35 23.87 3.05
CA ILE A 117 1.49 22.47 2.62
C ILE A 117 1.16 22.38 1.14
N GLU A 118 2.10 21.91 0.32
CA GLU A 118 1.77 21.47 -1.02
C GLU A 118 0.86 20.23 -0.93
N LYS A 119 -0.28 20.28 -1.64
CA LYS A 119 -1.25 19.15 -1.68
C LYS A 119 -1.49 18.74 -3.12
N THR A 120 -1.66 17.43 -3.31
CA THR A 120 -2.19 16.92 -4.57
C THR A 120 -3.67 17.30 -4.71
N PRO A 121 -4.18 17.52 -5.93
CA PRO A 121 -5.58 17.87 -6.13
C PRO A 121 -6.51 16.74 -5.67
N VAL A 122 -7.69 17.15 -5.22
CA VAL A 122 -8.78 16.25 -4.89
C VAL A 122 -9.44 15.79 -6.19
N PHE A 123 -9.73 14.47 -6.30
CA PHE A 123 -10.40 13.91 -7.46
C PHE A 123 -11.81 14.50 -7.62
N GLN A 124 -12.07 15.11 -8.76
CA GLN A 124 -13.32 15.78 -9.10
C GLN A 124 -14.10 14.99 -10.17
N VAL A 125 -15.36 15.34 -10.41
CA VAL A 125 -16.19 14.71 -11.44
C VAL A 125 -15.55 14.79 -12.84
N LYS A 126 -14.86 15.87 -13.16
CA LYS A 126 -14.13 16.04 -14.42
C LYS A 126 -13.00 15.02 -14.62
N ASP A 127 -12.46 14.47 -13.53
CA ASP A 127 -11.35 13.52 -13.59
C ASP A 127 -11.80 12.07 -13.87
N ARG A 128 -13.11 11.82 -13.96
CA ARG A 128 -13.66 10.48 -14.26
C ARG A 128 -13.25 9.93 -15.62
N GLN A 129 -12.89 10.79 -16.55
CA GLN A 129 -12.46 10.40 -17.90
C GLN A 129 -10.97 10.02 -17.94
N LYS A 130 -10.21 10.35 -16.90
CA LYS A 130 -8.79 10.03 -16.82
C LYS A 130 -8.56 8.54 -16.58
N THR A 131 -7.39 8.07 -16.95
CA THR A 131 -6.95 6.70 -16.69
C THR A 131 -6.48 6.56 -15.25
N ILE A 132 -7.09 5.65 -14.50
CA ILE A 132 -6.69 5.31 -13.14
C ILE A 132 -5.62 4.21 -13.19
N LEU A 133 -4.41 4.51 -12.76
CA LEU A 133 -3.31 3.56 -12.68
C LEU A 133 -3.32 2.87 -11.31
N ILE A 134 -3.34 1.54 -11.31
CA ILE A 134 -3.35 0.71 -10.09
C ILE A 134 -2.14 -0.22 -10.08
N PRO A 135 -1.41 -0.35 -8.96
CA PRO A 135 -0.29 -1.26 -8.86
C PRO A 135 -0.73 -2.72 -9.00
N TRP A 136 0.17 -3.56 -9.52
CA TRP A 136 -0.07 -4.99 -9.61
C TRP A 136 -0.09 -5.63 -8.21
N PHE A 137 -1.14 -6.38 -7.92
CA PHE A 137 -1.25 -7.10 -6.66
C PHE A 137 -0.80 -8.55 -6.79
N ALA A 138 -1.49 -9.33 -7.62
CA ALA A 138 -1.25 -10.76 -7.76
C ALA A 138 -1.79 -11.32 -9.08
N ASP A 139 -1.19 -12.40 -9.59
CA ASP A 139 -1.44 -12.94 -10.92
C ASP A 139 -2.86 -13.47 -11.12
N PHE A 140 -3.49 -13.97 -10.07
CA PHE A 140 -4.84 -14.51 -10.13
C PHE A 140 -5.94 -13.45 -9.93
N TYR A 141 -5.62 -12.26 -9.39
CA TYR A 141 -6.63 -11.26 -9.01
C TYR A 141 -6.52 -9.96 -9.79
N SER A 142 -5.30 -9.49 -10.06
CA SER A 142 -5.09 -8.24 -10.77
C SER A 142 -5.75 -8.19 -12.16
N PRO A 143 -5.79 -9.26 -12.96
CA PRO A 143 -6.40 -9.21 -14.29
C PRO A 143 -7.88 -8.82 -14.31
N TYR A 144 -8.60 -9.01 -13.21
CA TYR A 144 -10.03 -8.64 -13.13
C TYR A 144 -10.28 -7.15 -12.89
N ILE A 145 -9.29 -6.41 -12.37
CA ILE A 145 -9.45 -5.01 -11.97
C ILE A 145 -9.89 -4.10 -13.12
N PRO A 146 -9.33 -4.17 -14.34
CA PRO A 146 -9.78 -3.34 -15.46
C PRO A 146 -11.24 -3.60 -15.84
N MET A 147 -11.70 -4.85 -15.79
CA MET A 147 -13.09 -5.22 -16.05
C MET A 147 -14.02 -4.61 -15.00
N LEU A 148 -13.66 -4.68 -13.72
CA LEU A 148 -14.42 -4.04 -12.64
C LEU A 148 -14.49 -2.52 -12.82
N GLY A 149 -13.39 -1.90 -13.26
CA GLY A 149 -13.35 -0.49 -13.64
C GLY A 149 -14.38 -0.13 -14.71
N ARG A 150 -14.40 -0.89 -15.83
CA ARG A 150 -15.38 -0.67 -16.92
C ARG A 150 -16.83 -0.77 -16.43
N LYS A 151 -17.12 -1.72 -15.54
CA LYS A 151 -18.47 -1.83 -14.94
C LYS A 151 -18.87 -0.60 -14.11
N MET A 152 -17.92 0.12 -13.58
CA MET A 152 -18.13 1.37 -12.83
C MET A 152 -18.01 2.62 -13.70
N ASN A 153 -17.79 2.48 -15.01
CA ASN A 153 -17.50 3.55 -15.96
C ASN A 153 -16.18 4.31 -15.65
N TYR A 154 -15.17 3.59 -15.18
CA TYR A 154 -13.81 4.09 -15.03
C TYR A 154 -12.86 3.34 -15.96
N ASN A 155 -11.91 4.05 -16.54
CA ASN A 155 -10.79 3.45 -17.25
C ASN A 155 -9.69 3.12 -16.24
N ILE A 156 -9.60 1.85 -15.82
CA ILE A 156 -8.58 1.38 -14.87
C ILE A 156 -7.56 0.54 -15.61
N VAL A 157 -6.30 0.82 -15.38
CA VAL A 157 -5.15 0.10 -15.95
C VAL A 157 -4.28 -0.44 -14.82
N ASN A 158 -4.03 -1.74 -14.84
CA ASN A 158 -3.02 -2.35 -13.99
C ASN A 158 -1.64 -1.98 -14.50
N LEU A 159 -0.77 -1.58 -13.59
CA LEU A 159 0.65 -1.44 -13.88
C LEU A 159 1.29 -2.83 -14.09
N PRO A 160 2.43 -2.92 -14.77
CA PRO A 160 3.21 -4.15 -14.83
C PRO A 160 3.60 -4.66 -13.44
N LYS A 161 3.98 -5.94 -13.37
CA LYS A 161 4.53 -6.52 -12.14
C LYS A 161 5.69 -5.67 -11.59
N PRO A 162 5.81 -5.53 -10.26
CA PRO A 162 6.91 -4.81 -9.62
C PRO A 162 8.27 -5.36 -10.06
N SER A 163 9.28 -4.50 -9.97
CA SER A 163 10.65 -4.86 -10.32
C SER A 163 11.66 -4.16 -9.39
N ARG A 164 12.91 -4.58 -9.44
CA ARG A 164 13.98 -3.89 -8.72
C ARG A 164 14.05 -2.40 -9.08
N LYS A 165 13.83 -2.07 -10.37
CA LYS A 165 13.83 -0.67 -10.83
C LYS A 165 12.72 0.17 -10.17
N THR A 166 11.52 -0.40 -10.00
CA THR A 166 10.43 0.31 -9.34
C THR A 166 10.69 0.49 -7.85
N LEU A 167 11.31 -0.49 -7.19
CA LEU A 167 11.73 -0.37 -5.80
C LEU A 167 12.79 0.73 -5.61
N ASP A 168 13.77 0.84 -6.51
CA ASP A 168 14.79 1.88 -6.46
C ASP A 168 14.19 3.29 -6.63
N VAL A 169 13.09 3.42 -7.36
CA VAL A 169 12.30 4.67 -7.45
C VAL A 169 11.62 4.98 -6.12
N ALA A 170 11.04 3.97 -5.45
CA ALA A 170 10.38 4.15 -4.16
C ALA A 170 11.36 4.67 -3.10
N LEU A 171 12.55 4.10 -3.00
CA LEU A 171 13.58 4.46 -2.03
C LEU A 171 14.07 5.93 -2.17
N LYS A 172 13.81 6.55 -3.33
CA LYS A 172 14.08 7.98 -3.57
C LYS A 172 12.87 8.88 -3.28
N ALA A 173 11.67 8.30 -3.19
CA ALA A 173 10.42 9.06 -3.10
C ALA A 173 9.82 9.05 -1.68
N VAL A 174 10.05 7.99 -0.91
CA VAL A 174 9.60 7.83 0.48
C VAL A 174 10.73 7.34 1.37
N ASN A 175 10.57 7.50 2.68
CA ASN A 175 11.59 7.03 3.61
C ASN A 175 11.63 5.47 3.62
N ASN A 176 12.83 4.93 3.83
CA ASN A 176 13.08 3.49 3.77
C ASN A 176 12.64 2.72 5.02
N GLU A 177 12.09 3.38 6.02
CA GLU A 177 11.57 2.74 7.24
C GLU A 177 10.11 2.29 7.10
N VAL A 178 9.42 2.74 6.02
CA VAL A 178 8.07 2.25 5.72
C VAL A 178 8.11 0.76 5.36
N CYS A 179 7.00 0.07 5.54
CA CYS A 179 6.94 -1.37 5.26
C CYS A 179 7.23 -1.68 3.79
N TYR A 180 7.83 -2.84 3.54
CA TYR A 180 8.23 -3.26 2.19
C TYR A 180 7.10 -3.26 1.15
N PRO A 181 5.86 -3.71 1.46
CA PRO A 181 4.73 -3.57 0.54
C PRO A 181 4.44 -2.11 0.14
N ALA A 182 4.57 -1.15 1.08
CA ALA A 182 4.41 0.27 0.76
C ALA A 182 5.46 0.75 -0.25
N LEU A 183 6.73 0.31 -0.09
CA LEU A 183 7.79 0.64 -1.05
C LEU A 183 7.47 0.08 -2.44
N CYS A 184 7.01 -1.16 -2.54
CA CYS A 184 6.64 -1.76 -3.83
C CYS A 184 5.51 -0.98 -4.50
N VAL A 185 4.42 -0.75 -3.77
CA VAL A 185 3.22 -0.05 -4.28
C VAL A 185 3.53 1.39 -4.71
N VAL A 186 4.20 2.15 -3.86
CA VAL A 186 4.59 3.54 -4.19
C VAL A 186 5.57 3.56 -5.35
N GLY A 187 6.53 2.64 -5.35
CA GLY A 187 7.52 2.52 -6.42
C GLY A 187 6.92 2.29 -7.79
N ASP A 188 5.96 1.37 -7.89
CA ASP A 188 5.27 1.06 -9.14
C ASP A 188 4.54 2.29 -9.69
N LEU A 189 3.78 2.98 -8.83
CA LEU A 189 3.03 4.16 -9.22
C LEU A 189 3.93 5.31 -9.66
N ILE A 190 4.97 5.63 -8.88
CA ILE A 190 5.89 6.72 -9.21
C ILE A 190 6.76 6.38 -10.43
N ALA A 191 7.17 5.13 -10.60
CA ALA A 191 7.90 4.69 -11.78
C ALA A 191 7.04 4.80 -13.05
N ALA A 192 5.75 4.45 -12.97
CA ALA A 192 4.80 4.61 -14.06
C ALA A 192 4.65 6.07 -14.47
N VAL A 193 4.49 6.98 -13.51
CA VAL A 193 4.42 8.43 -13.78
C VAL A 193 5.71 8.94 -14.44
N LYS A 194 6.88 8.51 -13.95
CA LYS A 194 8.20 8.92 -14.49
C LYS A 194 8.54 8.27 -15.83
N SER A 195 7.85 7.22 -16.24
CA SER A 195 8.17 6.47 -17.45
C SER A 195 7.94 7.25 -18.75
N GLY A 196 7.15 8.34 -18.72
CA GLY A 196 6.69 9.07 -19.90
C GLY A 196 5.66 8.33 -20.74
N LYS A 197 5.26 7.11 -20.35
CA LYS A 197 4.25 6.32 -21.06
C LYS A 197 2.84 6.90 -20.92
N TYR A 198 2.60 7.62 -19.84
CA TYR A 198 1.30 8.21 -19.51
C TYR A 198 1.45 9.74 -19.39
N ASP A 199 0.55 10.49 -20.02
CA ASP A 199 0.52 11.94 -19.79
C ASP A 199 0.00 12.21 -18.37
N SER A 200 0.76 12.97 -17.60
CA SER A 200 0.42 13.32 -16.21
C SER A 200 -0.91 14.06 -16.06
N LYS A 201 -1.38 14.70 -17.13
CA LYS A 201 -2.67 15.41 -17.15
C LYS A 201 -3.86 14.46 -17.26
N ASP A 202 -3.66 13.28 -17.86
CA ASP A 202 -4.69 12.32 -18.20
C ASP A 202 -4.72 11.09 -17.30
N ILE A 203 -3.99 11.12 -16.19
CA ILE A 203 -3.93 10.03 -15.23
C ILE A 203 -4.37 10.42 -13.81
N VAL A 204 -4.75 9.41 -13.09
CA VAL A 204 -5.04 9.40 -11.64
C VAL A 204 -4.33 8.19 -11.05
N LEU A 205 -3.79 8.29 -9.87
CA LEU A 205 -3.27 7.11 -9.17
C LEU A 205 -4.35 6.53 -8.26
N GLY A 206 -4.48 5.21 -8.27
CA GLY A 206 -5.45 4.50 -7.46
C GLY A 206 -4.80 3.46 -6.56
N ILE A 207 -5.34 3.33 -5.34
CA ILE A 207 -4.91 2.32 -4.37
C ILE A 207 -6.11 1.82 -3.57
N SER A 208 -6.11 0.54 -3.19
CA SER A 208 -7.06 0.04 -2.20
C SER A 208 -6.73 0.62 -0.82
N GLN A 209 -7.77 1.03 -0.09
CA GLN A 209 -7.63 1.54 1.27
C GLN A 209 -8.47 0.69 2.22
N THR A 210 -7.86 0.19 3.28
CA THR A 210 -8.56 -0.46 4.38
C THR A 210 -8.91 0.59 5.43
N SER A 211 -10.09 0.48 6.06
CA SER A 211 -10.50 1.36 7.15
C SER A 211 -9.95 0.93 8.51
N GLY A 212 -9.21 -0.17 8.56
CA GLY A 212 -8.64 -0.73 9.78
C GLY A 212 -7.36 -0.02 10.25
N GLN A 213 -6.84 -0.44 11.39
CA GLN A 213 -5.57 0.06 11.95
C GLN A 213 -4.33 -0.43 11.17
N CYS A 214 -4.49 -0.91 9.95
CA CYS A 214 -3.40 -1.34 9.08
C CYS A 214 -2.65 -0.12 8.51
N ARG A 215 -1.34 -0.25 8.36
CA ARG A 215 -0.50 0.76 7.69
C ARG A 215 -0.93 1.03 6.26
N ALA A 216 -1.53 0.05 5.59
CA ALA A 216 -2.06 0.17 4.23
C ALA A 216 -3.09 1.30 4.11
N THR A 217 -3.78 1.67 5.18
CA THR A 217 -4.65 2.85 5.24
C THR A 217 -3.90 4.15 4.88
N ASN A 218 -2.61 4.21 5.18
CA ASN A 218 -1.76 5.38 4.93
C ASN A 218 -0.95 5.32 3.62
N TYR A 219 -1.07 4.26 2.82
CA TYR A 219 -0.37 4.22 1.52
C TYR A 219 -0.78 5.39 0.62
N ILE A 220 -2.03 5.83 0.69
CA ILE A 220 -2.48 7.00 -0.06
C ILE A 220 -1.73 8.27 0.32
N ALA A 221 -1.44 8.48 1.61
CA ALA A 221 -0.65 9.61 2.08
C ALA A 221 0.79 9.54 1.57
N LEU A 222 1.40 8.35 1.61
CA LEU A 222 2.74 8.11 1.06
C LEU A 222 2.81 8.37 -0.44
N ILE A 223 1.79 7.95 -1.21
CA ILE A 223 1.69 8.18 -2.65
C ILE A 223 1.61 9.68 -2.95
N LYS A 224 0.73 10.41 -2.26
CA LYS A 224 0.57 11.86 -2.42
C LYS A 224 1.90 12.59 -2.16
N ARG A 225 2.57 12.25 -1.07
CA ARG A 225 3.89 12.81 -0.73
C ARG A 225 4.93 12.46 -1.78
N ALA A 226 4.97 11.20 -2.23
CA ALA A 226 5.91 10.77 -3.26
C ALA A 226 5.71 11.50 -4.60
N LEU A 227 4.46 11.80 -4.97
CA LEU A 227 4.15 12.63 -6.13
C LEU A 227 4.71 14.05 -6.00
N ILE A 228 4.52 14.68 -4.84
CA ILE A 228 5.06 16.03 -4.57
C ILE A 228 6.59 16.00 -4.64
N ASN A 229 7.22 15.05 -3.95
CA ASN A 229 8.69 14.90 -3.94
C ASN A 229 9.25 14.62 -5.33
N ALA A 230 8.48 13.97 -6.19
CA ALA A 230 8.86 13.65 -7.56
C ALA A 230 8.55 14.77 -8.58
N GLY A 231 7.89 15.87 -8.16
CA GLY A 231 7.51 17.01 -9.02
C GLY A 231 6.22 16.83 -9.82
N TYR A 232 5.35 15.87 -9.41
CA TYR A 232 4.08 15.55 -10.08
C TYR A 232 2.86 15.85 -9.19
N LYS A 233 2.91 16.95 -8.47
CA LYS A 233 1.89 17.35 -7.49
C LYS A 233 0.47 17.50 -8.05
N ASP A 234 0.31 17.68 -9.36
CA ASP A 234 -0.98 17.95 -10.01
C ASP A 234 -1.78 16.65 -10.34
N ILE A 235 -1.27 15.48 -10.01
CA ILE A 235 -1.94 14.20 -10.24
C ILE A 235 -2.83 13.86 -9.04
N PRO A 236 -4.17 13.68 -9.25
CA PRO A 236 -5.06 13.24 -8.18
C PRO A 236 -4.78 11.81 -7.75
N VAL A 237 -5.13 11.48 -6.50
CA VAL A 237 -5.02 10.11 -5.97
C VAL A 237 -6.37 9.70 -5.42
N VAL A 238 -6.86 8.49 -5.79
CA VAL A 238 -8.12 7.93 -5.31
C VAL A 238 -7.88 6.71 -4.43
N ALA A 239 -8.70 6.58 -3.40
CA ALA A 239 -8.79 5.41 -2.54
C ALA A 239 -9.98 4.55 -2.95
N ILE A 240 -9.73 3.28 -3.25
CA ILE A 240 -10.77 2.28 -3.52
C ILE A 240 -11.01 1.54 -2.19
N SER A 241 -12.11 1.87 -1.51
CA SER A 241 -12.46 1.26 -0.22
C SER A 241 -13.77 0.49 -0.33
N VAL A 242 -13.81 -0.69 0.27
CA VAL A 242 -15.02 -1.53 0.37
C VAL A 242 -15.90 -1.12 1.55
N SER A 243 -15.33 -0.43 2.55
CA SER A 243 -16.08 0.07 3.71
C SER A 243 -16.71 1.43 3.42
N ALA A 244 -17.92 1.65 3.94
CA ALA A 244 -18.63 2.93 3.86
C ALA A 244 -17.81 4.03 4.58
N GLY A 245 -17.15 4.88 3.83
CA GLY A 245 -16.35 5.99 4.33
C GLY A 245 -14.91 5.92 3.85
N THR A 246 -14.64 6.56 2.74
CA THR A 246 -13.26 6.85 2.35
C THR A 246 -12.75 7.97 3.26
N ILE A 247 -11.63 7.73 3.90
CA ILE A 247 -10.91 8.75 4.67
C ILE A 247 -10.24 9.76 3.73
N ASN A 248 -10.15 9.44 2.43
CA ASN A 248 -9.64 10.32 1.40
C ASN A 248 -10.77 11.19 0.83
N GLU A 249 -10.56 12.49 0.80
CA GLU A 249 -11.47 13.41 0.14
C GLU A 249 -11.41 13.22 -1.38
N GLN A 250 -12.51 12.74 -1.98
CA GLN A 250 -12.61 12.42 -3.41
C GLN A 250 -14.06 12.52 -3.91
N PRO A 251 -14.68 13.71 -3.89
CA PRO A 251 -16.11 13.88 -4.16
C PRO A 251 -16.53 13.47 -5.57
N GLY A 252 -15.59 13.45 -6.52
CA GLY A 252 -15.84 12.97 -7.89
C GLY A 252 -15.84 11.46 -8.03
N PHE A 253 -15.31 10.70 -7.07
CA PHE A 253 -15.17 9.25 -7.16
C PHE A 253 -16.32 8.54 -6.45
N ASP A 254 -17.10 7.81 -7.22
CA ASP A 254 -18.24 7.05 -6.72
C ASP A 254 -18.12 5.57 -7.11
N LEU A 255 -18.18 4.70 -6.13
CA LEU A 255 -18.21 3.26 -6.30
C LEU A 255 -19.66 2.78 -6.30
N ASN A 256 -20.19 2.45 -7.46
CA ASN A 256 -21.52 1.82 -7.55
C ASN A 256 -21.41 0.34 -7.12
N TYR A 257 -21.43 0.10 -5.81
CA TYR A 257 -21.31 -1.24 -5.22
C TYR A 257 -22.32 -2.24 -5.77
N LYS A 258 -23.53 -1.80 -6.12
CA LYS A 258 -24.57 -2.68 -6.69
C LYS A 258 -24.14 -3.32 -8.01
N LYS A 259 -23.33 -2.59 -8.81
CA LYS A 259 -22.84 -3.10 -10.11
C LYS A 259 -21.64 -4.05 -9.99
N VAL A 260 -20.85 -3.94 -8.93
CA VAL A 260 -19.58 -4.66 -8.82
C VAL A 260 -19.55 -5.73 -7.74
N LEU A 261 -20.45 -5.73 -6.78
CA LEU A 261 -20.46 -6.69 -5.67
C LEU A 261 -20.48 -8.14 -6.17
N PHE A 262 -21.45 -8.48 -7.00
CA PHE A 262 -21.55 -9.83 -7.55
C PHE A 262 -20.37 -10.20 -8.46
N PRO A 263 -19.94 -9.35 -9.43
CA PRO A 263 -18.71 -9.59 -10.18
C PRO A 263 -17.48 -9.80 -9.31
N VAL A 264 -17.28 -9.02 -8.25
CA VAL A 264 -16.13 -9.15 -7.33
C VAL A 264 -16.16 -10.49 -6.60
N LEU A 265 -17.32 -10.86 -6.01
CA LEU A 265 -17.44 -12.13 -5.28
C LEU A 265 -17.18 -13.33 -6.19
N HIS A 266 -17.72 -13.32 -7.40
CA HIS A 266 -17.50 -14.40 -8.37
C HIS A 266 -16.06 -14.42 -8.90
N ALA A 267 -15.46 -13.25 -9.15
CA ALA A 267 -14.05 -13.16 -9.54
C ALA A 267 -13.13 -13.74 -8.47
N LEU A 268 -13.35 -13.38 -7.20
CA LEU A 268 -12.57 -13.90 -6.09
C LEU A 268 -12.72 -15.41 -5.95
N GLY A 269 -13.96 -15.93 -5.95
CA GLY A 269 -14.20 -17.36 -5.81
C GLY A 269 -13.63 -18.18 -6.98
N PHE A 270 -13.76 -17.69 -8.22
CA PHE A 270 -13.18 -18.34 -9.40
C PHE A 270 -11.65 -18.32 -9.35
N SER A 271 -11.06 -17.16 -9.02
CA SER A 271 -9.61 -17.01 -8.90
C SER A 271 -9.00 -17.90 -7.83
N ASP A 272 -9.64 -17.98 -6.65
CA ASP A 272 -9.21 -18.86 -5.56
C ASP A 272 -9.24 -20.34 -5.99
N SER A 273 -10.28 -20.75 -6.70
CA SER A 273 -10.42 -22.11 -7.22
C SER A 273 -9.36 -22.44 -8.27
N LEU A 274 -9.19 -21.53 -9.23
CA LEU A 274 -8.19 -21.67 -10.30
C LEU A 274 -6.76 -21.67 -9.73
N MET A 275 -6.47 -20.82 -8.75
CA MET A 275 -5.19 -20.79 -8.05
C MET A 275 -4.87 -22.15 -7.38
N ARG A 276 -5.86 -22.81 -6.79
CA ARG A 276 -5.67 -24.15 -6.21
C ARG A 276 -5.39 -25.21 -7.27
N LEU A 277 -6.09 -25.19 -8.41
CA LEU A 277 -5.81 -26.09 -9.54
C LEU A 277 -4.39 -25.89 -10.07
N TYR A 278 -4.01 -24.65 -10.30
CA TYR A 278 -2.69 -24.30 -10.80
C TYR A 278 -1.58 -24.76 -9.87
N TYR A 279 -1.60 -24.38 -8.60
CA TYR A 279 -0.53 -24.73 -7.65
C TYR A 279 -0.49 -26.23 -7.31
N GLY A 280 -1.63 -26.92 -7.36
CA GLY A 280 -1.69 -28.36 -7.18
C GLY A 280 -1.12 -29.18 -8.36
N THR A 281 -0.91 -28.54 -9.53
CA THR A 281 -0.49 -29.22 -10.77
C THR A 281 0.87 -28.79 -11.26
N VAL A 282 1.14 -27.46 -11.27
CA VAL A 282 2.28 -26.84 -11.97
C VAL A 282 3.65 -27.37 -11.57
N SER A 283 3.84 -27.73 -10.28
CA SER A 283 5.14 -28.22 -9.81
C SER A 283 5.54 -29.56 -10.43
N ARG A 284 4.56 -30.34 -10.89
CA ARG A 284 4.74 -31.68 -11.45
C ARG A 284 4.50 -31.77 -12.96
N GLU A 285 4.09 -30.69 -13.65
CA GLU A 285 3.83 -30.72 -15.08
C GLU A 285 5.06 -31.22 -15.88
N LEU A 286 4.85 -32.14 -16.81
CA LEU A 286 5.90 -32.67 -17.67
C LEU A 286 6.27 -31.69 -18.79
N VAL A 287 5.29 -31.00 -19.34
CA VAL A 287 5.48 -29.99 -20.37
C VAL A 287 5.36 -28.60 -19.72
N LYS A 288 6.49 -27.95 -19.48
CA LYS A 288 6.56 -26.67 -18.82
C LYS A 288 5.75 -25.59 -19.54
N GLY A 289 4.97 -24.83 -18.74
CA GLY A 289 4.11 -23.76 -19.22
C GLY A 289 2.72 -24.21 -19.65
N THR A 290 2.38 -25.51 -19.54
CA THR A 290 1.01 -25.98 -19.81
C THR A 290 0.03 -25.41 -18.80
N CYS A 291 0.34 -25.52 -17.52
CA CYS A 291 -0.51 -24.95 -16.45
C CYS A 291 -0.64 -23.42 -16.56
N GLU A 292 0.42 -22.72 -16.95
CA GLU A 292 0.39 -21.27 -17.15
C GLU A 292 -0.59 -20.87 -18.25
N LYS A 293 -0.56 -21.56 -19.39
CA LYS A 293 -1.50 -21.35 -20.51
C LYS A 293 -2.95 -21.60 -20.08
N LEU A 294 -3.18 -22.68 -19.33
CA LEU A 294 -4.52 -22.98 -18.81
C LEU A 294 -5.01 -21.89 -17.85
N LYS A 295 -4.15 -21.46 -16.95
CA LYS A 295 -4.45 -20.36 -16.02
C LYS A 295 -4.87 -19.11 -16.79
N ASP A 296 -4.09 -18.69 -17.77
CA ASP A 296 -4.36 -17.49 -18.55
C ASP A 296 -5.65 -17.64 -19.36
N LYS A 297 -5.88 -18.79 -20.03
CA LYS A 297 -7.15 -19.11 -20.72
C LYS A 297 -8.35 -18.89 -19.82
N TYR A 298 -8.35 -19.53 -18.65
CA TYR A 298 -9.52 -19.51 -17.77
C TYR A 298 -9.73 -18.17 -17.05
N ILE A 299 -8.66 -17.41 -16.79
CA ILE A 299 -8.79 -16.01 -16.35
C ILE A 299 -9.48 -15.17 -17.42
N GLU A 300 -9.03 -15.23 -18.67
CA GLU A 300 -9.62 -14.45 -19.77
C GLU A 300 -11.08 -14.81 -20.03
N GLU A 301 -11.42 -16.10 -20.07
CA GLU A 301 -12.79 -16.57 -20.30
C GLU A 301 -13.72 -16.19 -19.15
N SER A 302 -13.28 -16.31 -17.91
CA SER A 302 -14.06 -15.88 -16.75
C SER A 302 -14.29 -14.37 -16.73
N ILE A 303 -13.30 -13.56 -17.12
CA ILE A 303 -13.47 -12.11 -17.27
C ILE A 303 -14.56 -11.79 -18.30
N LYS A 304 -14.58 -12.44 -19.46
CA LYS A 304 -15.63 -12.26 -20.49
C LYS A 304 -17.03 -12.58 -19.93
N LEU A 305 -17.15 -13.70 -19.22
CA LEU A 305 -18.43 -14.10 -18.62
C LEU A 305 -18.89 -13.11 -17.54
N LEU A 306 -17.97 -12.61 -16.72
CA LEU A 306 -18.25 -11.61 -15.69
C LEU A 306 -18.63 -10.26 -16.31
N GLU A 307 -17.97 -9.86 -17.38
CA GLU A 307 -18.29 -8.63 -18.11
C GLU A 307 -19.71 -8.64 -18.67
N GLU A 308 -20.15 -9.79 -19.19
CA GLU A 308 -21.48 -10.03 -19.71
C GLU A 308 -22.53 -10.38 -18.63
N ASN A 309 -22.18 -10.40 -17.34
CA ASN A 309 -23.01 -10.81 -16.20
C ASN A 309 -23.55 -12.26 -16.32
N LYS A 310 -22.83 -13.14 -17.02
CA LYS A 310 -23.19 -14.56 -17.21
C LYS A 310 -22.70 -15.43 -16.04
N PHE A 311 -23.02 -15.06 -14.81
CA PHE A 311 -22.51 -15.71 -13.59
C PHE A 311 -22.78 -17.21 -13.51
N LYS A 312 -23.93 -17.66 -14.01
CA LYS A 312 -24.30 -19.10 -14.03
C LYS A 312 -23.36 -19.94 -14.88
N LYS A 313 -22.64 -19.35 -15.84
CA LYS A 313 -21.67 -20.04 -16.70
C LYS A 313 -20.30 -20.22 -16.07
N LEU A 314 -20.01 -19.54 -14.96
CA LEU A 314 -18.73 -19.68 -14.28
C LEU A 314 -18.51 -21.07 -13.66
N LYS A 315 -19.60 -21.71 -13.16
CA LYS A 315 -19.49 -23.05 -12.62
C LYS A 315 -19.12 -24.08 -13.71
N PRO A 316 -19.84 -24.18 -14.85
CA PRO A 316 -19.40 -25.04 -15.94
C PRO A 316 -17.98 -24.75 -16.43
N LEU A 317 -17.58 -23.47 -16.53
CA LEU A 317 -16.23 -23.09 -16.91
C LEU A 317 -15.19 -23.60 -15.90
N LEU A 318 -15.50 -23.58 -14.61
CA LEU A 318 -14.62 -24.10 -13.58
C LEU A 318 -14.54 -25.64 -13.64
N GLU A 319 -15.65 -26.32 -13.92
CA GLU A 319 -15.70 -27.76 -14.12
C GLU A 319 -14.81 -28.17 -15.31
N GLU A 320 -14.88 -27.45 -16.43
CA GLU A 320 -13.98 -27.64 -17.57
C GLU A 320 -12.50 -27.42 -17.16
N ALA A 321 -12.22 -26.36 -16.40
CA ALA A 321 -10.87 -26.13 -15.89
C ALA A 321 -10.36 -27.29 -15.04
N VAL A 322 -11.18 -27.84 -14.15
CA VAL A 322 -10.83 -29.03 -13.35
C VAL A 322 -10.47 -30.21 -14.24
N GLU A 323 -11.26 -30.48 -15.29
CA GLU A 323 -10.99 -31.56 -16.23
C GLU A 323 -9.67 -31.35 -16.98
N GLU A 324 -9.44 -30.15 -17.53
CA GLU A 324 -8.21 -29.85 -18.25
C GLU A 324 -6.97 -29.90 -17.34
N PHE A 325 -7.04 -29.39 -16.11
CA PHE A 325 -5.92 -29.49 -15.15
C PHE A 325 -5.66 -30.95 -14.73
N ASN A 326 -6.70 -31.77 -14.57
CA ASN A 326 -6.54 -33.19 -14.28
C ASN A 326 -5.92 -33.98 -15.44
N ASN A 327 -6.13 -33.54 -16.67
CA ASN A 327 -5.55 -34.14 -17.87
C ASN A 327 -4.13 -33.64 -18.20
N VAL A 328 -3.58 -32.69 -17.44
CA VAL A 328 -2.20 -32.25 -17.65
C VAL A 328 -1.26 -33.43 -17.32
N PRO A 329 -0.37 -33.81 -18.24
CA PRO A 329 0.62 -34.83 -17.96
C PRO A 329 1.56 -34.39 -16.83
N VAL A 330 1.59 -35.16 -15.74
CA VAL A 330 2.38 -34.86 -14.55
C VAL A 330 3.32 -36.02 -14.19
N LYS A 331 4.41 -35.70 -13.49
CA LYS A 331 5.29 -36.70 -12.89
C LYS A 331 4.51 -37.55 -11.88
N GLU A 332 4.73 -38.86 -11.92
CA GLU A 332 4.15 -39.78 -10.94
C GLU A 332 4.65 -39.53 -9.51
N GLY A 333 3.81 -39.89 -8.55
CA GLY A 333 4.11 -39.76 -7.14
C GLY A 333 3.48 -38.54 -6.46
N LYS A 334 3.38 -38.59 -5.13
CA LYS A 334 2.93 -37.45 -4.31
C LYS A 334 4.13 -36.53 -4.09
N GLY A 335 4.03 -35.27 -4.55
CA GLY A 335 5.00 -34.24 -4.23
C GLY A 335 4.94 -33.83 -2.75
N GLN A 336 6.02 -33.23 -2.27
CA GLN A 336 5.99 -32.52 -0.98
C GLN A 336 5.14 -31.27 -1.15
N VAL A 337 4.37 -30.93 -0.12
CA VAL A 337 3.50 -29.74 -0.11
C VAL A 337 4.03 -28.76 0.94
N ILE A 338 4.24 -27.51 0.54
CA ILE A 338 4.64 -26.42 1.43
C ILE A 338 3.55 -25.35 1.47
N GLY A 339 3.07 -25.04 2.67
CA GLY A 339 2.11 -23.96 2.90
C GLY A 339 2.81 -22.60 2.98
N ILE A 340 2.31 -21.60 2.24
CA ILE A 340 2.80 -20.22 2.29
C ILE A 340 1.79 -19.38 3.06
N ILE A 341 2.21 -18.85 4.19
CA ILE A 341 1.42 -17.95 5.04
C ILE A 341 2.19 -16.66 5.28
N GLY A 342 1.49 -15.59 5.64
CA GLY A 342 2.11 -14.29 5.93
C GLY A 342 1.25 -13.10 5.56
N GLU A 343 1.91 -11.95 5.44
CA GLU A 343 1.29 -10.68 5.06
C GLU A 343 0.68 -10.76 3.65
N ILE A 344 -0.47 -10.12 3.46
CA ILE A 344 -1.30 -10.30 2.26
C ILE A 344 -0.58 -9.95 0.96
N TYR A 345 0.12 -8.81 0.88
CA TYR A 345 0.81 -8.40 -0.34
C TYR A 345 1.98 -9.34 -0.65
N VAL A 346 2.85 -9.58 0.34
CA VAL A 346 4.04 -10.42 0.19
C VAL A 346 3.66 -11.86 -0.17
N LYS A 347 2.60 -12.39 0.41
CA LYS A 347 2.15 -13.76 0.15
C LYS A 347 1.73 -14.00 -1.30
N TYR A 348 1.06 -13.04 -1.95
CA TYR A 348 0.50 -13.23 -3.30
C TYR A 348 1.32 -12.56 -4.40
N ASN A 349 2.15 -11.57 -4.07
CA ASN A 349 2.94 -10.85 -5.07
C ASN A 349 4.29 -11.53 -5.28
N SER A 350 4.56 -12.00 -6.50
CA SER A 350 5.77 -12.77 -6.83
C SER A 350 7.05 -11.96 -6.60
N PHE A 351 7.06 -10.67 -6.90
CA PHE A 351 8.20 -9.80 -6.57
C PHE A 351 8.31 -9.56 -5.06
N GLY A 352 7.17 -9.33 -4.40
CA GLY A 352 7.09 -9.11 -2.95
C GLY A 352 7.62 -10.28 -2.13
N ASN A 353 7.48 -11.52 -2.61
CA ASN A 353 8.00 -12.73 -1.95
C ASN A 353 9.37 -13.19 -2.50
N TYR A 354 10.05 -12.34 -3.25
CA TYR A 354 11.35 -12.67 -3.88
C TYR A 354 11.32 -13.91 -4.77
N GLY A 355 10.17 -14.23 -5.37
CA GLY A 355 10.02 -15.40 -6.25
C GLY A 355 10.08 -16.74 -5.50
N ILE A 356 9.85 -16.78 -4.18
CA ILE A 356 9.95 -18.02 -3.39
C ILE A 356 8.94 -19.08 -3.85
N VAL A 357 7.75 -18.65 -4.30
CA VAL A 357 6.72 -19.56 -4.81
C VAL A 357 7.20 -20.22 -6.10
N ASP A 358 7.71 -19.42 -7.05
CA ASP A 358 8.24 -19.92 -8.32
C ASP A 358 9.46 -20.81 -8.12
N TRP A 359 10.29 -20.47 -7.14
CA TRP A 359 11.44 -21.28 -6.78
C TRP A 359 11.01 -22.65 -6.22
N LEU A 360 10.06 -22.72 -5.31
CA LEU A 360 9.51 -23.97 -4.77
C LEU A 360 8.93 -24.85 -5.90
N ILE A 361 8.14 -24.26 -6.79
CA ILE A 361 7.59 -24.94 -7.97
C ILE A 361 8.72 -25.51 -8.82
N SER A 362 9.80 -24.76 -9.04
CA SER A 362 10.96 -25.22 -9.84
C SER A 362 11.67 -26.42 -9.20
N GLN A 363 11.58 -26.57 -7.87
CA GLN A 363 12.10 -27.74 -7.14
C GLN A 363 11.13 -28.93 -7.15
N GLY A 364 9.99 -28.83 -7.83
CA GLY A 364 8.97 -29.88 -7.85
C GLY A 364 8.11 -29.94 -6.59
N ILE A 365 8.10 -28.88 -5.79
CA ILE A 365 7.34 -28.78 -4.55
C ILE A 365 5.98 -28.15 -4.85
N GLU A 366 4.92 -28.80 -4.40
CA GLU A 366 3.57 -28.26 -4.46
C GLU A 366 3.41 -27.12 -3.43
N VAL A 367 2.80 -26.03 -3.85
CA VAL A 367 2.61 -24.86 -2.99
C VAL A 367 1.15 -24.73 -2.62
N ALA A 368 0.86 -24.60 -1.33
CA ALA A 368 -0.48 -24.32 -0.81
C ALA A 368 -0.54 -22.87 -0.28
N ILE A 369 -1.29 -22.02 -0.99
CA ILE A 369 -1.53 -20.63 -0.59
C ILE A 369 -3.00 -20.52 -0.16
N PRO A 370 -3.31 -19.98 1.04
CA PRO A 370 -4.69 -19.77 1.46
C PRO A 370 -5.43 -18.86 0.47
N PRO A 371 -6.70 -19.13 0.14
CA PRO A 371 -7.52 -18.27 -0.70
C PRO A 371 -7.62 -16.84 -0.17
N VAL A 372 -7.71 -15.85 -1.06
CA VAL A 372 -7.91 -14.44 -0.65
C VAL A 372 -9.28 -14.25 0.01
N THR A 373 -10.27 -15.03 -0.39
CA THR A 373 -11.60 -15.01 0.27
C THR A 373 -11.51 -15.29 1.77
N ASN A 374 -10.56 -16.11 2.24
CA ASN A 374 -10.36 -16.37 3.67
C ASN A 374 -10.04 -15.09 4.45
N PHE A 375 -9.33 -14.13 3.85
CA PHE A 375 -9.04 -12.85 4.49
C PHE A 375 -10.32 -12.07 4.82
N PHE A 376 -11.31 -12.12 3.94
CA PHE A 376 -12.58 -11.43 4.15
C PHE A 376 -13.54 -12.20 5.05
N THR A 377 -13.53 -13.54 4.98
CA THR A 377 -14.45 -14.39 5.74
C THR A 377 -13.98 -14.68 7.16
N GLN A 378 -12.69 -14.58 7.43
CA GLN A 378 -12.10 -14.87 8.75
C GLN A 378 -12.75 -14.03 9.88
N GLY A 379 -13.07 -12.77 9.62
CA GLY A 379 -13.76 -11.91 10.58
C GLY A 379 -15.16 -12.39 10.96
N PHE A 380 -15.83 -13.12 10.05
CA PHE A 380 -17.15 -13.70 10.31
C PHE A 380 -17.05 -15.05 11.03
N VAL A 381 -16.05 -15.86 10.68
CA VAL A 381 -15.86 -17.21 11.25
C VAL A 381 -15.32 -17.14 12.67
N ASN A 382 -14.42 -16.20 12.96
CA ASN A 382 -13.82 -16.04 14.28
C ASN A 382 -14.61 -15.11 15.22
N ASN A 383 -15.73 -14.53 14.77
CA ASN A 383 -16.62 -13.80 15.65
C ASN A 383 -17.39 -14.84 16.48
N GLU A 384 -16.95 -15.07 17.72
CA GLU A 384 -17.80 -15.73 18.70
C GLU A 384 -19.08 -14.92 18.76
N ALA A 385 -20.20 -15.56 18.42
CA ALA A 385 -21.51 -14.96 18.62
C ALA A 385 -21.65 -14.64 20.11
N LYS A 386 -21.50 -13.37 20.45
CA LYS A 386 -21.81 -12.86 21.79
C LYS A 386 -23.29 -12.82 22.00
#